data_14ff11404ba0691f8d307c5c84e14a8d
#
_entry.id   14ff11404ba0691f8d307c5c84e14a8d
#
_cell.length_a   1.000
_cell.length_b   1.000
_cell.length_c   1.000
_cell.angle_alpha   90.00
_cell.angle_beta   90.00
_cell.angle_gamma   90.00
#
_symmetry.space_group_name_H-M   'P 1'
#
loop_
_entity.id
_entity.type
_entity.pdbx_description
1 polymer ?
#
loop_
_entity_poly.entity_id
_entity_poly.type
_entity_poly.pdbx_seq_one_letter_code
_entity_poly.pdbx_strand_id
1 'polypeptide(L)'
;MALTRRDMCILLPALMATATSLAAEGDAGKNETLKSAIYNLKDLKVEKSKNRDYIPVFEGTTSNGQHMTLHESAVGPGGVIHEMYTHPGDEMFLVREGTLEVEMEGKRSQVGPGGIAYVASNTPYAVRNTSDQWARYFVFLFGPSHPPIQWK
;
A
#
# COMPACT_ATOMS: atom_id res chain seq x y z
N MET A 1 -59.94 32.03 -19.61
CA MET A 1 -58.87 31.76 -20.60
C MET A 1 -57.97 30.67 -19.98
N ALA A 2 -58.13 29.42 -20.40
CA ALA A 2 -57.48 28.26 -19.77
C ALA A 2 -56.13 28.01 -20.44
N LEU A 3 -55.07 27.98 -19.65
CA LEU A 3 -53.71 27.64 -20.09
C LEU A 3 -53.61 26.15 -20.35
N THR A 4 -53.23 25.81 -21.57
CA THR A 4 -53.09 24.44 -22.02
C THR A 4 -51.74 23.83 -21.62
N ARG A 5 -51.72 22.48 -21.42
CA ARG A 5 -50.60 21.68 -20.93
C ARG A 5 -49.35 21.60 -21.85
N ARG A 6 -49.17 22.54 -22.76
CA ARG A 6 -48.10 22.49 -23.77
C ARG A 6 -46.96 23.48 -23.61
N ASP A 7 -46.99 24.33 -22.58
CA ASP A 7 -46.03 25.42 -22.45
C ASP A 7 -45.02 25.23 -21.32
N MET A 8 -44.77 24.01 -20.88
CA MET A 8 -43.78 23.68 -19.84
C MET A 8 -42.64 22.83 -20.37
N CYS A 9 -42.03 23.26 -21.47
CA CYS A 9 -40.69 22.88 -21.84
C CYS A 9 -39.72 23.96 -21.38
N ILE A 10 -39.52 24.09 -20.09
CA ILE A 10 -38.46 24.90 -19.51
C ILE A 10 -37.21 24.08 -19.45
N LEU A 11 -36.22 24.52 -20.20
CA LEU A 11 -34.82 24.14 -20.22
C LEU A 11 -34.29 23.77 -18.80
N LEU A 12 -33.99 22.49 -18.58
CA LEU A 12 -33.02 22.12 -17.58
C LEU A 12 -31.64 22.41 -18.17
N PRO A 13 -30.80 23.23 -17.52
CA PRO A 13 -29.39 23.25 -17.86
C PRO A 13 -28.80 21.88 -17.43
N ALA A 14 -28.23 21.18 -18.40
CA ALA A 14 -27.41 20.03 -18.15
C ALA A 14 -26.23 20.45 -17.26
N LEU A 15 -26.34 20.18 -15.96
CA LEU A 15 -25.22 20.27 -15.04
C LEU A 15 -24.26 19.10 -15.39
N MET A 16 -23.33 19.39 -16.29
CA MET A 16 -22.18 18.51 -16.49
C MET A 16 -21.39 18.50 -15.18
N ALA A 17 -21.66 17.52 -14.35
CA ALA A 17 -20.76 17.18 -13.26
C ALA A 17 -19.47 16.68 -13.90
N THR A 18 -18.50 17.56 -14.04
CA THR A 18 -17.11 17.18 -14.25
C THR A 18 -16.70 16.41 -13.01
N ALA A 19 -16.65 15.09 -13.13
CA ALA A 19 -15.99 14.25 -12.16
C ALA A 19 -14.49 14.59 -12.22
N THR A 20 -14.08 15.58 -11.46
CA THR A 20 -12.67 15.76 -11.10
C THR A 20 -12.30 14.54 -10.31
N SER A 21 -11.57 13.62 -10.96
CA SER A 21 -10.81 12.60 -10.23
C SER A 21 -9.82 13.37 -9.37
N LEU A 22 -10.10 13.48 -8.07
CA LEU A 22 -9.06 13.81 -7.12
C LEU A 22 -8.08 12.64 -7.17
N ALA A 23 -6.99 12.81 -7.93
CA ALA A 23 -5.78 12.06 -7.68
C ALA A 23 -5.41 12.38 -6.22
N ALA A 24 -5.50 11.41 -5.34
CA ALA A 24 -5.04 11.55 -3.98
C ALA A 24 -3.53 11.79 -4.07
N GLU A 25 -3.09 13.03 -3.88
CA GLU A 25 -1.70 13.35 -3.64
C GLU A 25 -1.29 12.56 -2.40
N GLY A 26 -0.32 11.65 -2.57
CA GLY A 26 0.13 10.74 -1.54
C GLY A 26 1.03 11.43 -0.52
N ASP A 27 0.46 12.31 0.26
CA ASP A 27 1.04 12.83 1.51
C ASP A 27 -0.07 12.90 2.57
N ALA A 28 -0.60 11.73 2.93
CA ALA A 28 -1.44 11.61 4.10
C ALA A 28 -0.53 11.75 5.33
N GLY A 29 -0.60 12.88 6.02
CA GLY A 29 0.16 13.11 7.25
C GLY A 29 -0.05 11.95 8.23
N LYS A 30 1.03 11.51 8.87
CA LYS A 30 1.15 10.30 9.73
C LYS A 30 0.11 10.14 10.85
N ASN A 31 -0.78 11.11 11.07
CA ASN A 31 -1.83 11.11 12.09
C ASN A 31 -3.23 11.39 11.53
N GLU A 32 -3.41 11.41 10.21
CA GLU A 32 -4.71 11.67 9.62
C GLU A 32 -5.59 10.41 9.68
N THR A 33 -6.89 10.60 9.95
CA THR A 33 -7.85 9.49 9.91
C THR A 33 -8.08 9.08 8.46
N LEU A 34 -7.82 7.81 8.15
CA LEU A 34 -8.02 7.22 6.84
C LEU A 34 -9.49 7.31 6.42
N LYS A 35 -9.73 7.78 5.21
CA LYS A 35 -11.04 7.84 4.57
C LYS A 35 -11.16 6.74 3.53
N SER A 36 -12.40 6.36 3.19
CA SER A 36 -12.65 5.43 2.09
C SER A 36 -12.10 6.00 0.79
N ALA A 37 -11.22 5.24 0.14
CA ALA A 37 -10.57 5.65 -1.11
C ALA A 37 -10.27 4.44 -1.99
N ILE A 38 -10.04 4.69 -3.28
CA ILE A 38 -9.58 3.70 -4.26
C ILE A 38 -8.20 4.13 -4.73
N TYR A 39 -7.24 3.24 -4.62
CA TYR A 39 -5.87 3.45 -5.05
C TYR A 39 -5.54 2.54 -6.23
N ASN A 40 -5.06 3.12 -7.33
CA ASN A 40 -4.53 2.36 -8.45
C ASN A 40 -3.01 2.55 -8.47
N LEU A 41 -2.24 1.50 -8.35
CA LEU A 41 -0.77 1.58 -8.29
C LEU A 41 -0.16 2.36 -9.45
N LYS A 42 -0.74 2.27 -10.66
CA LYS A 42 -0.27 2.99 -11.85
C LYS A 42 -0.36 4.52 -11.73
N ASP A 43 -1.20 5.02 -10.82
CA ASP A 43 -1.44 6.45 -10.61
C ASP A 43 -0.61 7.00 -9.42
N LEU A 44 0.10 6.12 -8.70
CA LEU A 44 0.92 6.47 -7.56
C LEU A 44 2.38 6.73 -7.95
N LYS A 45 3.05 7.58 -7.16
CA LYS A 45 4.46 7.90 -7.37
C LYS A 45 5.34 6.70 -7.02
N VAL A 46 6.21 6.30 -7.95
CA VAL A 46 7.21 5.28 -7.71
C VAL A 46 8.52 5.93 -7.29
N GLU A 47 9.04 5.55 -6.15
CA GLU A 47 10.39 5.89 -5.70
C GLU A 47 11.34 4.78 -6.09
N LYS A 48 12.31 5.08 -6.97
CA LYS A 48 13.24 4.08 -7.53
C LYS A 48 14.63 4.21 -6.95
N SER A 49 15.25 3.07 -6.68
CA SER A 49 16.65 2.94 -6.40
C SER A 49 17.29 1.84 -7.27
N LYS A 50 18.60 1.59 -7.12
CA LYS A 50 19.32 0.63 -7.97
C LYS A 50 18.73 -0.78 -7.96
N ASN A 51 18.25 -1.25 -6.83
CA ASN A 51 17.77 -2.64 -6.65
C ASN A 51 16.42 -2.71 -5.92
N ARG A 52 15.67 -1.60 -5.89
CA ARG A 52 14.39 -1.51 -5.18
C ARG A 52 13.51 -0.43 -5.77
N ASP A 53 12.21 -0.73 -5.92
CA ASP A 53 11.16 0.26 -6.12
C ASP A 53 10.27 0.30 -4.87
N TYR A 54 9.73 1.48 -4.56
CA TYR A 54 8.81 1.70 -3.44
C TYR A 54 7.64 2.57 -3.91
N ILE A 55 6.42 2.15 -3.61
CA ILE A 55 5.19 2.87 -3.96
C ILE A 55 4.37 3.02 -2.69
N PRO A 56 4.41 4.17 -1.99
CA PRO A 56 3.53 4.42 -0.87
C PRO A 56 2.08 4.47 -1.35
N VAL A 57 1.18 3.76 -0.68
CA VAL A 57 -0.26 3.76 -0.98
C VAL A 57 -0.98 4.64 0.01
N PHE A 58 -0.87 4.36 1.29
CA PHE A 58 -1.37 5.22 2.37
C PHE A 58 -0.67 4.94 3.69
N GLU A 59 -0.70 5.93 4.57
CA GLU A 59 -0.35 5.84 5.98
C GLU A 59 -1.34 6.69 6.77
N GLY A 60 -1.86 6.19 7.89
CA GLY A 60 -2.78 6.94 8.74
C GLY A 60 -3.46 6.09 9.80
N THR A 61 -4.43 6.67 10.49
CA THR A 61 -5.20 6.01 11.55
C THR A 61 -6.56 5.59 11.02
N THR A 62 -6.93 4.33 11.22
CA THR A 62 -8.25 3.81 10.87
C THR A 62 -9.34 4.40 11.77
N SER A 63 -10.60 4.27 11.38
CA SER A 63 -11.74 4.80 12.17
C SER A 63 -11.87 4.21 13.58
N ASN A 64 -11.29 3.03 13.82
CA ASN A 64 -11.24 2.39 15.13
C ASN A 64 -9.94 2.68 15.91
N GLY A 65 -9.14 3.65 15.46
CA GLY A 65 -7.96 4.14 16.17
C GLY A 65 -6.67 3.35 15.95
N GLN A 66 -6.64 2.39 15.03
CA GLN A 66 -5.45 1.62 14.73
C GLN A 66 -4.61 2.33 13.65
N HIS A 67 -3.33 2.53 13.88
CA HIS A 67 -2.42 3.01 12.84
C HIS A 67 -2.18 1.92 11.80
N MET A 68 -2.15 2.31 10.53
CA MET A 68 -1.94 1.40 9.41
C MET A 68 -1.13 2.06 8.30
N THR A 69 -0.20 1.31 7.74
CA THR A 69 0.55 1.70 6.54
C THR A 69 0.40 0.63 5.47
N LEU A 70 0.26 1.04 4.22
CA LEU A 70 0.30 0.17 3.06
C LEU A 70 1.23 0.75 2.00
N HIS A 71 2.13 -0.10 1.51
CA HIS A 71 2.93 0.21 0.34
C HIS A 71 3.14 -1.04 -0.54
N GLU A 72 3.43 -0.85 -1.83
CA GLU A 72 4.03 -1.88 -2.67
C GLU A 72 5.55 -1.65 -2.71
N SER A 73 6.29 -2.74 -2.66
CA SER A 73 7.72 -2.74 -2.91
C SER A 73 8.10 -3.74 -3.98
N ALA A 74 9.17 -3.45 -4.69
CA ALA A 74 9.85 -4.41 -5.54
C ALA A 74 11.30 -4.50 -5.13
N VAL A 75 11.87 -5.71 -5.14
CA VAL A 75 13.27 -5.96 -4.83
C VAL A 75 13.90 -6.84 -5.91
N GLY A 76 15.03 -6.39 -6.40
CA GLY A 76 15.79 -7.11 -7.45
C GLY A 76 16.51 -8.34 -6.92
N PRO A 77 17.15 -9.10 -7.84
CA PRO A 77 17.91 -10.30 -7.52
C PRO A 77 18.95 -10.08 -6.43
N GLY A 78 19.01 -11.00 -5.48
CA GLY A 78 19.94 -10.96 -4.33
C GLY A 78 19.70 -9.82 -3.35
N GLY A 79 18.60 -9.08 -3.50
CA GLY A 79 18.30 -7.93 -2.66
C GLY A 79 17.85 -8.34 -1.25
N VAL A 80 18.36 -7.63 -0.25
CA VAL A 80 17.92 -7.76 1.14
C VAL A 80 16.89 -6.68 1.43
N ILE A 81 15.72 -7.08 1.92
CA ILE A 81 14.67 -6.16 2.33
C ILE A 81 14.93 -5.77 3.77
N HIS A 82 15.08 -6.77 4.63
CA HIS A 82 15.43 -6.62 6.02
C HIS A 82 16.45 -7.67 6.42
N GLU A 83 17.54 -7.24 7.06
CA GLU A 83 18.33 -8.12 7.92
C GLU A 83 17.50 -8.48 9.14
N MET A 84 17.97 -9.47 9.92
CA MET A 84 17.25 -9.89 11.14
C MET A 84 17.03 -8.70 12.08
N TYR A 85 15.78 -8.34 12.31
CA TYR A 85 15.38 -7.28 13.24
C TYR A 85 13.99 -7.54 13.81
N THR A 86 13.58 -6.72 14.77
CA THR A 86 12.25 -6.72 15.37
C THR A 86 11.68 -5.31 15.37
N HIS A 87 10.35 -5.21 15.39
CA HIS A 87 9.66 -3.94 15.62
C HIS A 87 8.32 -4.14 16.36
N PRO A 88 7.82 -3.14 17.06
CA PRO A 88 6.45 -3.16 17.56
C PRO A 88 5.47 -3.01 16.41
N GLY A 89 4.36 -3.74 16.46
CA GLY A 89 3.36 -3.79 15.39
C GLY A 89 3.47 -5.06 14.57
N ASP A 90 2.36 -5.43 13.98
CA ASP A 90 2.27 -6.60 13.12
C ASP A 90 2.58 -6.19 11.68
N GLU A 91 3.20 -7.09 10.92
CA GLU A 91 3.52 -6.86 9.51
C GLU A 91 3.05 -8.04 8.66
N MET A 92 2.57 -7.74 7.46
CA MET A 92 2.15 -8.76 6.53
C MET A 92 2.70 -8.47 5.14
N PHE A 93 3.34 -9.48 4.54
CA PHE A 93 3.80 -9.45 3.16
C PHE A 93 2.86 -10.27 2.29
N LEU A 94 2.28 -9.68 1.27
CA LEU A 94 1.53 -10.38 0.23
C LEU A 94 2.34 -10.33 -1.07
N VAL A 95 2.91 -11.45 -1.47
CA VAL A 95 3.71 -11.53 -2.70
C VAL A 95 2.79 -11.52 -3.92
N ARG A 96 3.07 -10.63 -4.84
CA ARG A 96 2.34 -10.47 -6.11
C ARG A 96 3.07 -11.14 -7.27
N GLU A 97 4.40 -10.96 -7.34
CA GLU A 97 5.26 -11.48 -8.39
C GLU A 97 6.60 -11.91 -7.80
N GLY A 98 7.25 -12.91 -8.40
CA GLY A 98 8.53 -13.44 -7.92
C GLY A 98 8.40 -14.22 -6.62
N THR A 99 9.48 -14.33 -5.87
CA THR A 99 9.54 -15.12 -4.63
C THR A 99 10.38 -14.40 -3.59
N LEU A 100 9.90 -14.34 -2.36
CA LEU A 100 10.64 -13.86 -1.20
C LEU A 100 11.07 -15.04 -0.33
N GLU A 101 12.27 -14.98 0.21
CA GLU A 101 12.69 -15.82 1.34
C GLU A 101 12.42 -15.03 2.63
N VAL A 102 11.64 -15.64 3.53
CA VAL A 102 11.34 -15.10 4.85
C VAL A 102 11.92 -16.03 5.90
N GLU A 103 12.74 -15.49 6.78
CA GLU A 103 13.32 -16.19 7.93
C GLU A 103 12.66 -15.68 9.21
N MET A 104 11.98 -16.56 9.93
CA MET A 104 11.34 -16.28 11.23
C MET A 104 11.59 -17.45 12.17
N GLU A 105 11.86 -17.17 13.45
CA GLU A 105 12.05 -18.19 14.48
C GLU A 105 13.07 -19.29 14.06
N GLY A 106 14.11 -18.90 13.34
CA GLY A 106 15.15 -19.79 12.85
C GLY A 106 14.76 -20.68 11.66
N LYS A 107 13.55 -20.48 11.07
CA LYS A 107 13.11 -21.21 9.89
C LYS A 107 13.09 -20.29 8.69
N ARG A 108 13.56 -20.78 7.54
CA ARG A 108 13.47 -20.11 6.24
C ARG A 108 12.37 -20.74 5.40
N SER A 109 11.56 -19.89 4.80
CA SER A 109 10.46 -20.31 3.94
C SER A 109 10.42 -19.44 2.69
N GLN A 110 10.09 -20.05 1.56
CA GLN A 110 9.85 -19.35 0.32
C GLN A 110 8.37 -18.96 0.23
N VAL A 111 8.11 -17.69 -0.16
CA VAL A 111 6.76 -17.16 -0.33
C VAL A 111 6.65 -16.67 -1.76
N GLY A 112 5.88 -17.36 -2.58
CA GLY A 112 5.63 -17.06 -3.99
C GLY A 112 4.33 -16.26 -4.21
N PRO A 113 3.94 -16.02 -5.47
CA PRO A 113 2.77 -15.23 -5.83
C PRO A 113 1.48 -15.74 -5.19
N GLY A 114 0.71 -14.82 -4.57
CA GLY A 114 -0.48 -15.13 -3.77
C GLY A 114 -0.16 -15.64 -2.36
N GLY A 115 1.11 -15.90 -2.04
CA GLY A 115 1.54 -16.28 -0.70
C GLY A 115 1.59 -15.09 0.25
N ILE A 116 1.36 -15.37 1.53
CA ILE A 116 1.36 -14.39 2.61
C ILE A 116 2.34 -14.82 3.69
N ALA A 117 3.19 -13.90 4.14
CA ALA A 117 3.94 -14.02 5.37
C ALA A 117 3.37 -13.02 6.39
N TYR A 118 2.98 -13.50 7.55
CA TYR A 118 2.54 -12.67 8.67
C TYR A 118 3.58 -12.71 9.76
N VAL A 119 4.00 -11.56 10.22
CA VAL A 119 4.99 -11.36 11.28
C VAL A 119 4.30 -10.66 12.44
N ALA A 120 4.16 -11.37 13.55
CA ALA A 120 3.58 -10.79 14.76
C ALA A 120 4.55 -9.77 15.39
N SER A 121 4.01 -8.81 16.10
CA SER A 121 4.78 -7.79 16.85
C SER A 121 5.94 -8.38 17.62
N ASN A 122 7.11 -7.75 17.52
CA ASN A 122 8.36 -8.14 18.19
C ASN A 122 8.92 -9.55 17.83
N THR A 123 8.42 -10.15 16.76
CA THR A 123 9.03 -11.38 16.23
C THR A 123 10.31 -11.05 15.46
N PRO A 124 11.46 -11.70 15.77
CA PRO A 124 12.66 -11.55 14.94
C PRO A 124 12.45 -12.17 13.56
N TYR A 125 12.70 -11.40 12.50
CA TYR A 125 12.56 -11.87 11.13
C TYR A 125 13.53 -11.18 10.17
N ALA A 126 13.79 -11.82 9.04
CA ALA A 126 14.52 -11.26 7.91
C ALA A 126 13.78 -11.58 6.61
N VAL A 127 13.86 -10.70 5.62
CA VAL A 127 13.23 -10.89 4.31
C VAL A 127 14.23 -10.57 3.21
N ARG A 128 14.35 -11.48 2.24
CA ARG A 128 15.31 -11.40 1.14
C ARG A 128 14.67 -11.87 -0.16
N ASN A 129 15.20 -11.39 -1.25
CA ASN A 129 15.00 -12.00 -2.55
C ASN A 129 16.26 -12.81 -2.91
N THR A 130 16.22 -14.11 -2.70
CA THR A 130 17.34 -15.03 -3.02
C THR A 130 17.28 -15.56 -4.46
N SER A 131 16.28 -15.14 -5.25
CA SER A 131 16.11 -15.55 -6.66
C SER A 131 16.89 -14.65 -7.61
N ASP A 132 16.91 -15.03 -8.89
CA ASP A 132 17.49 -14.27 -10.01
C ASP A 132 16.46 -13.35 -10.70
N GLN A 133 15.22 -13.30 -10.20
CA GLN A 133 14.13 -12.47 -10.72
C GLN A 133 13.75 -11.37 -9.72
N TRP A 134 13.10 -10.33 -10.21
CA TRP A 134 12.48 -9.33 -9.34
C TRP A 134 11.31 -9.93 -8.57
N ALA A 135 11.15 -9.56 -7.30
CA ALA A 135 9.97 -9.86 -6.51
C ALA A 135 9.20 -8.56 -6.21
N ARG A 136 7.87 -8.61 -6.35
CA ARG A 136 6.93 -7.52 -6.03
C ARG A 136 5.95 -7.98 -4.98
N TYR A 137 5.73 -7.14 -3.98
CA TYR A 137 4.92 -7.51 -2.83
C TYR A 137 4.31 -6.28 -2.17
N PHE A 138 3.13 -6.46 -1.59
CA PHE A 138 2.56 -5.47 -0.69
C PHE A 138 3.04 -5.70 0.73
N VAL A 139 3.21 -4.61 1.46
CA VAL A 139 3.49 -4.61 2.89
C VAL A 139 2.36 -3.87 3.60
N PHE A 140 1.74 -4.55 4.53
CA PHE A 140 0.76 -4.01 5.45
C PHE A 140 1.38 -3.96 6.85
N LEU A 141 1.39 -2.80 7.47
CA LEU A 141 1.88 -2.59 8.83
C LEU A 141 0.69 -2.17 9.70
N PHE A 142 0.55 -2.82 10.84
CA PHE A 142 -0.52 -2.58 11.80
C PHE A 142 0.09 -2.30 13.18
N GLY A 143 -0.29 -1.20 13.81
CA GLY A 143 0.20 -0.89 15.14
C GLY A 143 0.87 0.46 15.25
N PRO A 144 1.75 0.68 16.24
CA PRO A 144 2.44 1.95 16.40
C PRO A 144 3.19 2.35 15.13
N SER A 145 3.19 3.64 14.80
CA SER A 145 3.96 4.14 13.66
C SER A 145 5.43 3.79 13.83
N HIS A 146 6.02 3.28 12.76
CA HIS A 146 7.45 3.04 12.70
C HIS A 146 8.22 4.33 12.44
N PRO A 147 9.45 4.46 12.93
CA PRO A 147 10.38 5.39 12.31
C PRO A 147 10.56 4.97 10.83
N PRO A 148 10.72 5.95 9.92
CA PRO A 148 10.94 5.65 8.50
C PRO A 148 12.07 4.63 8.34
N ILE A 149 11.83 3.58 7.57
CA ILE A 149 12.87 2.59 7.27
C ILE A 149 13.98 3.32 6.51
N GLN A 150 15.14 3.45 7.13
CA GLN A 150 16.31 4.04 6.45
C GLN A 150 16.90 2.98 5.53
N TRP A 151 16.64 3.13 4.26
CA TRP A 151 17.24 2.30 3.22
C TRP A 151 18.69 2.69 3.03
N LYS A 152 19.60 1.78 3.35
CA LYS A 152 21.03 1.92 3.05
C LYS A 152 21.34 1.51 1.62
#